data_71a814a78291fbc50ccc99a21aedab0a
#
_entry.id   71a814a78291fbc50ccc99a21aedab0a
#
_cell.length_a   1.000
_cell.length_b   1.000
_cell.length_c   1.000
_cell.angle_alpha   90.00
_cell.angle_beta   90.00
_cell.angle_gamma   90.00
#
_symmetry.space_group_name_H-M   'P 1'
#
loop_
_entity.id
_entity.type
_entity.pdbx_description
1 polymer ?
#
loop_
_entity_poly.entity_id
_entity_poly.type
_entity_poly.pdbx_seq_one_letter_code
_entity_poly.pdbx_strand_id
1 'polypeptide(L)' 'MPLSKLYDEALLYASDLHRMQVRKGSGTPYIAHLLSVSSRVLSAGGTEVQAIAGPE' A
#
# COMPACT_ATOMS: atom_id res chain seq x y z
N MET A 1 -2.28 -16.90 2.80
CA MET A 1 -1.04 -16.71 3.55
C MET A 1 -1.23 -15.59 4.56
N PRO A 2 -1.00 -15.85 5.84
CA PRO A 2 -1.14 -14.78 6.84
C PRO A 2 -0.04 -13.73 6.67
N LEU A 3 -0.39 -12.49 6.95
CA LEU A 3 0.56 -11.39 6.89
C LEU A 3 1.25 -11.24 8.24
N SER A 4 2.51 -10.79 8.20
CA SER A 4 3.28 -10.54 9.41
C SER A 4 3.15 -9.09 9.86
N LYS A 5 3.74 -8.79 11.01
CA LYS A 5 3.80 -7.41 11.50
C LYS A 5 4.56 -6.49 10.57
N LEU A 6 5.40 -7.03 9.72
CA LEU A 6 6.13 -6.25 8.73
C LEU A 6 5.16 -5.49 7.81
N TYR A 7 4.07 -6.14 7.43
CA TYR A 7 3.06 -5.49 6.59
C TYR A 7 2.39 -4.34 7.34
N ASP A 8 2.08 -4.54 8.62
CA ASP A 8 1.47 -3.49 9.44
C ASP A 8 2.41 -2.30 9.57
N GLU A 9 3.69 -2.54 9.83
CA GLU A 9 4.68 -1.48 9.96
C GLU A 9 4.85 -0.72 8.65
N ALA A 10 4.86 -1.43 7.53
CA ALA A 10 4.97 -0.81 6.22
C ALA A 10 3.76 0.06 5.91
N LEU A 11 2.56 -0.41 6.27
CA LEU A 11 1.34 0.36 6.09
C LEU A 11 1.35 1.64 6.91
N LEU A 12 1.73 1.54 8.17
CA LEU A 12 1.80 2.71 9.06
C LEU A 12 2.82 3.72 8.53
N TYR A 13 3.98 3.23 8.10
CA TYR A 13 5.02 4.09 7.53
C TYR A 13 4.52 4.79 6.28
N ALA A 14 3.92 4.05 5.36
CA ALA A 14 3.41 4.60 4.11
C ALA A 14 2.28 5.61 4.37
N SER A 15 1.40 5.30 5.31
CA SER A 15 0.31 6.20 5.67
C SER A 15 0.84 7.53 6.19
N ASP A 16 1.86 7.48 7.05
CA ASP A 16 2.45 8.68 7.60
C ASP A 16 3.20 9.47 6.52
N LEU A 17 3.98 8.78 5.70
CA LEU A 17 4.77 9.39 4.64
C LEU A 17 3.90 10.10 3.60
N HIS A 18 2.77 9.52 3.26
CA HIS A 18 1.89 10.05 2.21
C HIS A 18 0.65 10.74 2.74
N ARG A 19 0.63 11.08 4.03
CA ARG A 19 -0.55 11.63 4.70
C ARG A 19 -1.14 12.82 3.98
N MET A 20 -0.30 13.72 3.51
CA MET A 20 -0.73 14.95 2.87
C MET A 20 -0.69 14.89 1.34
N GLN A 21 -0.34 13.75 0.78
CA GLN A 21 -0.26 13.60 -0.67
C GLN A 21 -1.61 13.19 -1.25
N VAL A 22 -1.94 13.81 -2.41
CA VAL A 22 -3.10 13.43 -3.18
C VAL A 22 -2.67 13.14 -4.61
N ARG A 23 -3.47 12.34 -5.32
CA ARG A 23 -3.18 12.04 -6.71
C ARG A 23 -3.58 13.22 -7.59
N LYS A 24 -2.75 13.50 -8.58
CA LYS A 24 -3.04 14.57 -9.54
C LYS A 24 -4.35 14.26 -10.26
N GLY A 25 -5.17 15.27 -10.38
CA GLY A 25 -6.41 15.20 -11.14
C GLY A 25 -7.61 14.74 -10.35
N SER A 26 -7.46 13.76 -9.48
CA SER A 26 -8.59 13.21 -8.72
C SER A 26 -8.74 13.79 -7.33
N GLY A 27 -7.66 14.28 -6.74
CA GLY A 27 -7.67 14.74 -5.35
C GLY A 27 -7.77 13.62 -4.33
N THR A 28 -7.75 12.37 -4.76
CA THR A 28 -7.81 11.21 -3.88
C THR A 28 -6.52 11.08 -3.09
N PRO A 29 -6.59 10.77 -1.78
CA PRO A 29 -5.37 10.54 -0.99
C PRO A 29 -4.49 9.48 -1.65
N TYR A 30 -3.19 9.74 -1.71
CA TYR A 30 -2.26 8.85 -2.37
C TYR A 30 -2.22 7.47 -1.74
N ILE A 31 -2.39 7.41 -0.40
CA ILE A 31 -2.41 6.12 0.31
C ILE A 31 -3.53 5.20 -0.20
N ALA A 32 -4.64 5.75 -0.67
CA ALA A 32 -5.72 4.94 -1.22
C ALA A 32 -5.26 4.18 -2.47
N HIS A 33 -4.42 4.81 -3.30
CA HIS A 33 -3.85 4.15 -4.46
C HIS A 33 -2.89 3.03 -4.04
N LEU A 34 -2.04 3.30 -3.06
CA LEU A 34 -1.09 2.30 -2.58
C LEU A 34 -1.81 1.08 -2.01
N LEU A 35 -2.86 1.31 -1.23
CA LEU A 35 -3.66 0.22 -0.66
C LEU A 35 -4.33 -0.60 -1.76
N SER A 36 -4.83 0.06 -2.79
CA SER A 36 -5.46 -0.62 -3.91
C SER A 36 -4.48 -1.53 -4.65
N VAL A 37 -3.28 -1.06 -4.93
CA VAL A 37 -2.25 -1.86 -5.60
C VAL A 37 -1.81 -3.02 -4.72
N SER A 38 -1.59 -2.77 -3.44
CA SER A 38 -1.22 -3.81 -2.48
C SER A 38 -2.30 -4.90 -2.41
N SER A 39 -3.57 -4.49 -2.36
CA SER A 39 -4.69 -5.42 -2.34
C SER A 39 -4.71 -6.31 -3.58
N ARG A 40 -4.44 -5.75 -4.75
CA ARG A 40 -4.40 -6.51 -6.00
C ARG A 40 -3.27 -7.55 -6.01
N VAL A 41 -2.10 -7.15 -5.51
CA VAL A 41 -0.95 -8.07 -5.44
C VAL A 41 -1.29 -9.26 -4.55
N LEU A 42 -1.85 -9.01 -3.36
CA LEU A 42 -2.23 -10.08 -2.44
C LEU A 42 -3.33 -10.96 -3.03
N SER A 43 -4.33 -10.36 -3.68
CA SER A 43 -5.43 -11.10 -4.29
C SER A 43 -4.96 -11.97 -5.45
N ALA A 44 -3.92 -11.57 -6.14
CA ALA A 44 -3.34 -12.33 -7.23
C ALA A 44 -2.37 -13.41 -6.77
N GLY A 45 -2.23 -13.60 -5.45
CA GLY A 45 -1.32 -14.61 -4.90
C GLY A 45 0.10 -14.13 -4.70
N GLY A 46 0.32 -12.81 -4.73
CA GLY A 46 1.63 -12.25 -4.48
C GLY A 46 2.05 -12.39 -3.02
N THR A 47 3.35 -12.24 -2.79
CA THR A 47 3.88 -12.31 -1.43
C THR A 47 3.69 -11.00 -0.68
N GLU A 48 3.83 -11.06 0.65
CA GLU A 48 3.80 -9.87 1.49
C GLU A 48 4.85 -8.85 1.04
N VAL A 49 6.05 -9.30 0.72
CA VAL A 49 7.13 -8.41 0.26
C VAL A 49 6.73 -7.73 -1.04
N GLN A 50 6.14 -8.47 -1.97
CA GLN A 50 5.66 -7.88 -3.22
C GLN A 50 4.55 -6.86 -2.99
N ALA A 51 3.65 -7.14 -2.04
CA ALA A 51 2.57 -6.22 -1.72
C ALA A 51 3.08 -4.92 -1.08
N ILE A 52 4.16 -5.00 -0.31
CA ILE A 52 4.80 -3.83 0.30
C ILE A 52 5.54 -3.00 -0.74
N ALA A 53 6.31 -3.65 -1.62
CA ALA A 53 7.15 -2.97 -2.60
C ALA A 53 6.42 -2.64 -3.89
N GLY A 54 5.42 -3.42 -4.26
CA GLY A 54 4.72 -3.28 -5.52
C GLY A 54 4.05 -1.93 -5.79
N PRO A 55 3.53 -1.23 -4.76
CA PRO A 55 2.89 0.07 -4.97
C PRO A 55 3.80 1.17 -5.47
N GLU A 56 5.08 0.98 -5.35
CA GLU A 56 6.03 1.95 -5.89
C GLU A 56 5.97 1.96 -7.42
#